data_3767940a2eb78899387736f79afcb30c
#
_entry.id   3767940a2eb78899387736f79afcb30c
#
_cell.length_a   1.000
_cell.length_b   1.000
_cell.length_c   1.000
_cell.angle_alpha   90.00
_cell.angle_beta   90.00
_cell.angle_gamma   90.00
#
_symmetry.space_group_name_H-M   'P 1'
#
loop_
_entity.id
_entity.type
_entity.pdbx_description
1 polymer ?
#
loop_
_entity_poly.entity_id
_entity_poly.type
_entity_poly.pdbx_seq_one_letter_code
_entity_poly.pdbx_strand_id
1 'polypeptide(L)'
;RSTKPVHHIGLLKTNNQLIEPASGTVIRENIRYNVTRGAVGIYENGNIDIGWASTKNDSIFQWTDPIDNRPGKPGILNYKNAKFWDVVHAMHAGPVIMANSKMYVTSEEEVFFNTPVDGVQPRSAIGYNENGDVVMMVVDGRQVDSRGVYLKELALLMSQFKCREALNLDGGGSSALF
;
A
#
# COMPACT_ATOMS: atom_id res chain seq x y z
N ARG A 1 8.60 30.78 -4.03
CA ARG A 1 7.73 29.65 -4.43
C ARG A 1 8.58 28.76 -5.33
N SER A 2 8.81 27.49 -4.96
CA SER A 2 9.52 26.53 -5.82
C SER A 2 8.67 26.26 -7.04
N THR A 3 9.23 26.49 -8.23
CA THR A 3 8.61 26.18 -9.53
C THR A 3 8.88 24.74 -9.99
N LYS A 4 9.37 23.87 -9.09
CA LYS A 4 9.59 22.47 -9.45
C LYS A 4 8.24 21.78 -9.61
N PRO A 5 8.04 21.03 -10.70
CA PRO A 5 6.80 20.26 -10.89
C PRO A 5 6.63 19.30 -9.70
N VAL A 6 5.41 19.16 -9.22
CA VAL A 6 5.07 18.16 -8.20
C VAL A 6 5.08 16.81 -8.91
N HIS A 7 5.97 15.92 -8.48
CA HIS A 7 6.00 14.54 -8.95
C HIS A 7 5.28 13.64 -7.95
N HIS A 8 4.46 12.73 -8.44
CA HIS A 8 3.91 11.66 -7.62
C HIS A 8 5.05 10.72 -7.19
N ILE A 9 5.01 10.22 -5.97
CA ILE A 9 6.02 9.29 -5.46
C ILE A 9 5.44 7.88 -5.50
N GLY A 10 5.97 7.04 -6.39
CA GLY A 10 5.55 5.67 -6.58
C GLY A 10 4.50 5.48 -7.67
N LEU A 11 4.02 4.26 -7.83
CA LEU A 11 3.12 3.89 -8.92
C LEU A 11 1.89 4.79 -9.02
N LEU A 12 1.69 5.33 -10.21
CA LEU A 12 0.45 5.97 -10.62
C LEU A 12 0.13 5.59 -12.07
N LYS A 13 -1.00 4.93 -12.26
CA LYS A 13 -1.59 4.66 -13.57
C LYS A 13 -3.01 5.22 -13.60
N THR A 14 -3.39 5.88 -14.67
CA THR A 14 -4.76 6.36 -14.87
C THR A 14 -5.15 6.28 -16.35
N ASN A 15 -6.38 5.85 -16.64
CA ASN A 15 -6.89 5.68 -18.01
C ASN A 15 -5.91 4.89 -18.90
N ASN A 16 -5.40 3.78 -18.40
CA ASN A 16 -4.39 2.94 -19.07
C ASN A 16 -3.02 3.61 -19.30
N GLN A 17 -2.82 4.84 -18.88
CA GLN A 17 -1.53 5.52 -19.00
C GLN A 17 -0.73 5.42 -17.71
N LEU A 18 0.48 4.86 -17.76
CA LEU A 18 1.44 4.88 -16.66
C LEU A 18 2.02 6.29 -16.55
N ILE A 19 1.69 6.99 -15.46
CA ILE A 19 2.15 8.36 -15.17
C ILE A 19 3.47 8.31 -14.41
N GLU A 20 3.56 7.44 -13.41
CA GLU A 20 4.76 7.25 -12.59
C GLU A 20 4.97 5.76 -12.32
N PRO A 21 6.18 5.24 -12.53
CA PRO A 21 6.47 3.84 -12.25
C PRO A 21 6.55 3.55 -10.73
N ALA A 22 6.42 2.29 -10.38
CA ALA A 22 6.61 1.82 -9.02
C ALA A 22 8.03 2.09 -8.52
N SER A 23 8.16 2.60 -7.30
CA SER A 23 9.44 2.70 -6.62
C SER A 23 10.00 1.29 -6.37
N GLY A 24 11.04 0.90 -7.10
CA GLY A 24 11.62 -0.45 -7.01
C GLY A 24 12.65 -0.62 -5.87
N THR A 25 13.11 0.48 -5.28
CA THR A 25 14.10 0.44 -4.19
C THR A 25 13.86 1.52 -3.15
N VAL A 26 14.24 1.21 -1.92
CA VAL A 26 14.24 2.15 -0.77
C VAL A 26 15.57 2.04 -0.03
N ILE A 27 16.11 3.16 0.44
CA ILE A 27 17.26 3.17 1.35
C ILE A 27 16.72 3.37 2.78
N ARG A 28 17.07 2.45 3.68
CA ARG A 28 16.77 2.52 5.10
C ARG A 28 18.02 2.18 5.90
N GLU A 29 18.39 3.03 6.87
CA GLU A 29 19.61 2.83 7.69
C GLU A 29 20.86 2.55 6.85
N ASN A 30 21.06 3.29 5.75
CA ASN A 30 22.15 3.14 4.79
C ASN A 30 22.16 1.80 4.02
N ILE A 31 21.13 0.98 4.14
CA ILE A 31 20.99 -0.26 3.40
C ILE A 31 19.95 -0.05 2.27
N ARG A 32 20.27 -0.51 1.06
CA ARG A 32 19.36 -0.50 -0.08
C ARG A 32 18.54 -1.79 -0.11
N TYR A 33 17.23 -1.64 -0.13
CA TYR A 33 16.27 -2.72 -0.25
C TYR A 33 15.57 -2.66 -1.60
N ASN A 34 15.41 -3.80 -2.27
CA ASN A 34 14.39 -3.92 -3.31
C ASN A 34 13.02 -4.00 -2.65
N VAL A 35 12.02 -3.33 -3.20
CA VAL A 35 10.67 -3.32 -2.63
C VAL A 35 9.62 -3.59 -3.69
N THR A 36 8.59 -4.31 -3.28
CA THR A 36 7.27 -4.30 -3.90
C THR A 36 6.33 -3.66 -2.91
N ARG A 37 5.77 -2.52 -3.24
CA ARG A 37 4.90 -1.75 -2.35
C ARG A 37 3.45 -2.12 -2.57
N GLY A 38 2.65 -2.02 -1.53
CA GLY A 38 1.20 -2.12 -1.62
C GLY A 38 0.63 -1.16 -2.64
N ALA A 39 -0.32 -1.63 -3.40
CA ALA A 39 -1.04 -0.82 -4.38
C ALA A 39 -2.51 -1.25 -4.45
N VAL A 40 -3.38 -0.31 -4.77
CA VAL A 40 -4.74 -0.56 -5.22
C VAL A 40 -4.79 -0.41 -6.73
N GLY A 41 -5.43 -1.36 -7.40
CA GLY A 41 -5.70 -1.34 -8.82
C GLY A 41 -7.20 -1.42 -9.10
N ILE A 42 -7.63 -0.81 -10.19
CA ILE A 42 -9.03 -0.84 -10.66
C ILE A 42 -9.03 -1.42 -12.07
N TYR A 43 -9.77 -2.49 -12.27
CA TYR A 43 -10.00 -3.10 -13.58
C TYR A 43 -11.02 -2.31 -14.41
N GLU A 44 -11.06 -2.55 -15.71
CA GLU A 44 -12.00 -1.87 -16.63
C GLU A 44 -13.47 -2.10 -16.26
N ASN A 45 -13.80 -3.23 -15.64
CA ASN A 45 -15.13 -3.54 -15.14
C ASN A 45 -15.48 -2.86 -13.81
N GLY A 46 -14.60 -2.02 -13.26
CA GLY A 46 -14.78 -1.31 -12.01
C GLY A 46 -14.41 -2.10 -10.74
N ASN A 47 -14.08 -3.38 -10.85
CA ASN A 47 -13.62 -4.15 -9.71
C ASN A 47 -12.27 -3.61 -9.21
N ILE A 48 -12.06 -3.64 -7.90
CA ILE A 48 -10.78 -3.29 -7.31
C ILE A 48 -10.02 -4.55 -6.92
N ASP A 49 -8.71 -4.39 -6.85
CA ASP A 49 -7.78 -5.41 -6.39
C ASP A 49 -6.65 -4.74 -5.61
N ILE A 50 -6.11 -5.40 -4.62
CA ILE A 50 -5.05 -4.90 -3.76
C ILE A 50 -3.96 -5.95 -3.67
N GLY A 51 -2.71 -5.52 -3.78
CA GLY A 51 -1.56 -6.40 -3.66
C GLY A 51 -0.26 -5.60 -3.70
N TRP A 52 0.84 -6.31 -3.80
CA TRP A 52 2.14 -5.68 -3.93
C TRP A 52 2.48 -5.52 -5.41
N ALA A 53 2.97 -4.34 -5.79
CA ALA A 53 3.19 -4.01 -7.18
C ALA A 53 4.64 -3.62 -7.49
N SER A 54 5.04 -3.88 -8.70
CA SER A 54 6.27 -3.38 -9.33
C SER A 54 6.01 -3.01 -10.79
N THR A 55 6.93 -2.26 -11.39
CA THR A 55 6.90 -1.97 -12.82
C THR A 55 8.16 -2.50 -13.51
N LYS A 56 7.98 -2.96 -14.73
CA LYS A 56 9.07 -3.37 -15.62
C LYS A 56 8.63 -3.14 -17.06
N ASN A 57 9.44 -2.43 -17.86
CA ASN A 57 9.14 -2.12 -19.26
C ASN A 57 7.73 -1.54 -19.43
N ASP A 58 7.40 -0.51 -18.66
CA ASP A 58 6.10 0.20 -18.64
C ASP A 58 4.87 -0.67 -18.32
N SER A 59 5.10 -1.90 -17.88
CA SER A 59 4.06 -2.81 -17.45
C SER A 59 4.05 -2.94 -15.93
N ILE A 60 2.83 -3.10 -15.37
CA ILE A 60 2.65 -3.32 -13.94
C ILE A 60 2.58 -4.83 -13.68
N PHE A 61 3.22 -5.24 -12.62
CA PHE A 61 3.19 -6.63 -12.13
C PHE A 61 2.69 -6.64 -10.68
N GLN A 62 1.72 -7.50 -10.43
CA GLN A 62 1.26 -7.81 -9.07
C GLN A 62 1.99 -9.05 -8.56
N TRP A 63 2.30 -9.03 -7.28
CA TRP A 63 3.00 -10.10 -6.58
C TRP A 63 2.05 -10.81 -5.63
N THR A 64 2.17 -12.13 -5.52
CA THR A 64 1.40 -12.92 -4.56
C THR A 64 1.85 -12.71 -3.12
N ASP A 65 3.13 -12.39 -2.95
CA ASP A 65 3.76 -12.09 -1.68
C ASP A 65 4.76 -10.96 -1.87
N PRO A 66 4.98 -10.10 -0.88
CA PRO A 66 6.00 -9.06 -0.96
C PRO A 66 7.41 -9.68 -0.93
N ILE A 67 8.41 -8.88 -1.30
CA ILE A 67 9.81 -9.27 -1.09
C ILE A 67 10.05 -9.45 0.41
N ASP A 68 10.63 -10.57 0.83
CA ASP A 68 10.91 -10.86 2.24
C ASP A 68 12.10 -10.02 2.75
N ASN A 69 11.84 -8.73 2.91
CA ASN A 69 12.75 -7.81 3.57
C ASN A 69 12.56 -7.88 5.09
N ARG A 70 13.67 -7.73 5.81
CA ARG A 70 13.70 -7.56 7.26
C ARG A 70 14.71 -6.47 7.64
N PRO A 71 14.59 -5.81 8.79
CA PRO A 71 15.59 -4.86 9.25
C PRO A 71 17.01 -5.44 9.16
N GLY A 72 17.90 -4.76 8.43
CA GLY A 72 19.27 -5.20 8.19
C GLY A 72 19.46 -6.35 7.18
N LYS A 73 18.37 -6.91 6.63
CA LYS A 73 18.41 -8.07 5.74
C LYS A 73 17.54 -7.82 4.49
N PRO A 74 18.10 -7.28 3.40
CA PRO A 74 17.39 -7.12 2.13
C PRO A 74 16.99 -8.47 1.54
N GLY A 75 15.73 -8.57 1.10
CA GLY A 75 15.23 -9.72 0.36
C GLY A 75 15.64 -9.69 -1.11
N ILE A 76 15.44 -10.81 -1.79
CA ILE A 76 15.83 -11.00 -3.19
C ILE A 76 14.63 -10.77 -4.10
N LEU A 77 14.79 -9.88 -5.08
CA LEU A 77 13.78 -9.65 -6.12
C LEU A 77 13.73 -10.86 -7.08
N ASN A 78 12.59 -11.56 -7.13
CA ASN A 78 12.41 -12.71 -8.01
C ASN A 78 11.05 -12.64 -8.71
N TYR A 79 11.04 -12.28 -9.97
CA TYR A 79 9.83 -12.10 -10.78
C TYR A 79 9.01 -13.38 -11.03
N LYS A 80 9.45 -14.56 -10.58
CA LYS A 80 8.66 -15.80 -10.67
C LYS A 80 7.31 -15.72 -9.95
N ASN A 81 7.23 -14.86 -8.92
CA ASN A 81 6.03 -14.64 -8.11
C ASN A 81 5.19 -13.46 -8.61
N ALA A 82 5.58 -12.86 -9.73
CA ALA A 82 4.90 -11.70 -10.30
C ALA A 82 4.01 -12.12 -11.48
N LYS A 83 2.82 -11.53 -11.56
CA LYS A 83 1.88 -11.69 -12.68
C LYS A 83 1.62 -10.32 -13.30
N PHE A 84 1.44 -10.27 -14.61
CA PHE A 84 0.99 -9.04 -15.27
C PHE A 84 -0.33 -8.60 -14.67
N TRP A 85 -0.42 -7.30 -14.31
CA TRP A 85 -1.58 -6.72 -13.66
C TRP A 85 -2.27 -5.74 -14.61
N ASP A 86 -3.32 -6.22 -15.26
CA ASP A 86 -4.04 -5.50 -16.30
C ASP A 86 -5.14 -4.62 -15.69
N VAL A 87 -4.74 -3.58 -14.98
CA VAL A 87 -5.64 -2.60 -14.37
C VAL A 87 -5.60 -1.30 -15.15
N VAL A 88 -6.74 -0.60 -15.25
CA VAL A 88 -6.84 0.69 -15.95
C VAL A 88 -6.38 1.87 -15.09
N HIS A 89 -6.52 1.71 -13.76
CA HIS A 89 -5.99 2.64 -12.77
C HIS A 89 -5.20 1.87 -11.73
N ALA A 90 -4.13 2.44 -11.22
CA ALA A 90 -3.39 1.89 -10.08
C ALA A 90 -2.68 3.01 -9.32
N MET A 91 -2.59 2.85 -8.01
CA MET A 91 -1.89 3.78 -7.13
C MET A 91 -1.18 3.03 -6.01
N HIS A 92 0.11 3.36 -5.79
CA HIS A 92 0.85 2.92 -4.60
C HIS A 92 0.33 3.58 -3.33
N ALA A 93 0.36 2.80 -2.27
CA ALA A 93 0.26 3.25 -0.90
C ALA A 93 1.04 2.26 -0.02
N GLY A 94 0.56 1.95 1.17
CA GLY A 94 1.16 0.89 1.99
C GLY A 94 1.34 1.26 3.46
N PRO A 95 1.63 0.23 4.22
CA PRO A 95 1.71 -1.18 3.80
C PRO A 95 0.35 -1.83 3.56
N VAL A 96 0.36 -3.00 2.88
CA VAL A 96 -0.78 -3.93 2.91
C VAL A 96 -0.99 -4.38 4.35
N ILE A 97 -2.24 -4.43 4.78
CA ILE A 97 -2.61 -4.78 6.16
C ILE A 97 -3.51 -6.01 6.24
N MET A 98 -4.16 -6.39 5.15
CA MET A 98 -4.90 -7.64 5.00
C MET A 98 -4.64 -8.25 3.63
N ALA A 99 -4.49 -9.57 3.59
CA ALA A 99 -4.40 -10.35 2.37
C ALA A 99 -5.09 -11.71 2.55
N ASN A 100 -5.83 -12.18 1.56
CA ASN A 100 -6.53 -13.47 1.57
C ASN A 100 -7.44 -13.65 2.81
N SER A 101 -8.21 -12.62 3.17
CA SER A 101 -9.12 -12.58 4.34
C SER A 101 -8.41 -12.76 5.70
N LYS A 102 -7.09 -12.52 5.76
CA LYS A 102 -6.29 -12.59 6.98
C LYS A 102 -5.60 -11.27 7.25
N MET A 103 -5.45 -10.93 8.51
CA MET A 103 -4.58 -9.83 8.91
C MET A 103 -3.13 -10.18 8.56
N TYR A 104 -2.53 -9.39 7.69
CA TYR A 104 -1.16 -9.54 7.23
C TYR A 104 -0.54 -8.16 7.04
N VAL A 105 0.06 -7.63 8.09
CA VAL A 105 0.69 -6.31 8.08
C VAL A 105 2.12 -6.44 7.59
N THR A 106 2.40 -5.93 6.41
CA THR A 106 3.68 -6.08 5.70
C THR A 106 4.62 -4.87 5.84
N SER A 107 4.60 -4.23 7.02
CA SER A 107 5.42 -3.03 7.26
C SER A 107 6.93 -3.31 7.16
N GLU A 108 7.40 -4.49 7.55
CA GLU A 108 8.80 -4.87 7.41
C GLU A 108 9.18 -5.18 5.96
N GLU A 109 8.39 -6.02 5.31
CA GLU A 109 8.58 -6.45 3.92
C GLU A 109 8.58 -5.26 2.95
N GLU A 110 7.71 -4.28 3.20
CA GLU A 110 7.61 -3.04 2.42
C GLU A 110 8.55 -1.92 2.88
N VAL A 111 9.41 -2.22 3.86
CA VAL A 111 10.45 -1.31 4.39
C VAL A 111 9.86 -0.02 4.97
N PHE A 112 8.80 -0.17 5.78
CA PHE A 112 8.24 0.92 6.60
C PHE A 112 8.74 0.92 8.03
N PHE A 113 9.52 -0.09 8.44
CA PHE A 113 10.09 -0.15 9.79
C PHE A 113 10.96 1.08 10.11
N ASN A 114 11.03 1.44 11.38
CA ASN A 114 11.72 2.64 11.88
C ASN A 114 11.25 3.94 11.21
N THR A 115 9.95 4.00 10.87
CA THR A 115 9.29 5.21 10.39
C THR A 115 8.05 5.52 11.22
N PRO A 116 7.50 6.75 11.15
CA PRO A 116 6.23 7.07 11.81
C PRO A 116 5.06 6.16 11.39
N VAL A 117 5.15 5.49 10.23
CA VAL A 117 4.12 4.56 9.76
C VAL A 117 3.94 3.38 10.71
N ASP A 118 4.97 2.94 11.40
CA ASP A 118 4.89 1.84 12.39
C ASP A 118 4.24 2.25 13.72
N GLY A 119 4.12 3.55 13.99
CA GLY A 119 3.58 4.07 15.24
C GLY A 119 2.06 4.23 15.25
N VAL A 120 1.56 4.74 16.37
CA VAL A 120 0.16 5.16 16.51
C VAL A 120 -0.06 6.46 15.73
N GLN A 121 -0.99 6.45 14.79
CA GLN A 121 -1.27 7.57 13.90
C GLN A 121 -2.77 7.66 13.57
N PRO A 122 -3.29 8.85 13.20
CA PRO A 122 -4.49 8.92 12.36
C PRO A 122 -4.26 8.10 11.10
N ARG A 123 -5.25 7.37 10.61
CA ARG A 123 -5.11 6.45 9.49
C ARG A 123 -6.20 6.63 8.45
N SER A 124 -5.83 6.35 7.21
CA SER A 124 -6.78 6.10 6.14
C SER A 124 -6.50 4.73 5.55
N ALA A 125 -7.52 4.00 5.17
CA ALA A 125 -7.38 2.69 4.54
C ALA A 125 -8.45 2.49 3.47
N ILE A 126 -8.13 1.64 2.51
CA ILE A 126 -9.06 1.10 1.51
C ILE A 126 -8.97 -0.42 1.54
N GLY A 127 -10.10 -1.08 1.35
CA GLY A 127 -10.19 -2.52 1.23
C GLY A 127 -11.44 -2.94 0.47
N TYR A 128 -11.58 -4.22 0.22
CA TYR A 128 -12.80 -4.79 -0.35
C TYR A 128 -13.09 -6.16 0.26
N ASN A 129 -14.38 -6.51 0.29
CA ASN A 129 -14.85 -7.79 0.79
C ASN A 129 -15.14 -8.79 -0.34
N GLU A 130 -15.54 -10.00 0.01
CA GLU A 130 -15.84 -11.06 -0.97
C GLU A 130 -17.03 -10.74 -1.87
N ASN A 131 -17.93 -9.84 -1.45
CA ASN A 131 -19.06 -9.38 -2.27
C ASN A 131 -18.63 -8.33 -3.31
N GLY A 132 -17.40 -7.82 -3.23
CA GLY A 132 -16.92 -6.72 -4.05
C GLY A 132 -17.24 -5.33 -3.48
N ASP A 133 -17.80 -5.24 -2.26
CA ASP A 133 -18.04 -3.96 -1.62
C ASP A 133 -16.71 -3.31 -1.22
N VAL A 134 -16.53 -2.05 -1.60
CA VAL A 134 -15.35 -1.27 -1.25
C VAL A 134 -15.55 -0.62 0.12
N VAL A 135 -14.58 -0.81 0.99
CA VAL A 135 -14.53 -0.20 2.31
C VAL A 135 -13.45 0.88 2.33
N MET A 136 -13.85 2.12 2.55
CA MET A 136 -12.94 3.21 2.87
C MET A 136 -13.08 3.58 4.33
N MET A 137 -11.96 3.67 5.05
CA MET A 137 -11.94 3.93 6.48
C MET A 137 -10.99 5.08 6.79
N VAL A 138 -11.44 5.96 7.66
CA VAL A 138 -10.59 6.98 8.30
C VAL A 138 -10.68 6.79 9.80
N VAL A 139 -9.54 6.78 10.47
CA VAL A 139 -9.41 6.76 11.92
C VAL A 139 -8.75 8.05 12.37
N ASP A 140 -9.44 8.82 13.18
CA ASP A 140 -8.93 10.05 13.75
C ASP A 140 -7.82 9.78 14.77
N GLY A 141 -7.01 10.78 15.07
CA GLY A 141 -5.95 10.62 16.06
C GLY A 141 -5.20 11.91 16.35
N ARG A 142 -4.19 11.82 17.22
CA ARG A 142 -3.42 12.96 17.75
C ARG A 142 -4.31 13.99 18.47
N GLN A 143 -5.43 13.54 19.02
CA GLN A 143 -6.39 14.34 19.75
C GLN A 143 -6.57 13.80 21.17
N VAL A 144 -7.18 14.61 22.06
CA VAL A 144 -7.41 14.21 23.45
C VAL A 144 -8.26 12.95 23.54
N ASP A 145 -9.29 12.86 22.68
CA ASP A 145 -10.27 11.77 22.68
C ASP A 145 -9.94 10.64 21.71
N SER A 146 -8.94 10.84 20.85
CA SER A 146 -8.51 9.84 19.88
C SER A 146 -7.01 9.89 19.67
N ARG A 147 -6.32 8.83 20.10
CA ARG A 147 -4.87 8.72 19.91
C ARG A 147 -4.47 8.36 18.48
N GLY A 148 -5.38 7.78 17.72
CA GLY A 148 -5.10 7.05 16.49
C GLY A 148 -4.85 5.55 16.76
N VAL A 149 -4.44 4.82 15.74
CA VAL A 149 -4.27 3.36 15.81
C VAL A 149 -2.94 2.88 15.23
N TYR A 150 -2.46 1.74 15.71
CA TYR A 150 -1.41 0.97 15.05
C TYR A 150 -1.94 0.30 13.78
N LEU A 151 -1.05 -0.11 12.87
CA LEU A 151 -1.42 -0.85 11.66
C LEU A 151 -2.17 -2.15 11.96
N LYS A 152 -1.81 -2.87 13.04
CA LYS A 152 -2.51 -4.08 13.48
C LYS A 152 -3.93 -3.80 13.95
N GLU A 153 -4.15 -2.68 14.63
CA GLU A 153 -5.47 -2.24 15.06
C GLU A 153 -6.31 -1.83 13.84
N LEU A 154 -5.71 -1.14 12.87
CA LEU A 154 -6.37 -0.80 11.61
C LEU A 154 -6.77 -2.07 10.83
N ALA A 155 -5.89 -3.07 10.76
CA ALA A 155 -6.19 -4.36 10.14
C ALA A 155 -7.37 -5.07 10.85
N LEU A 156 -7.40 -5.02 12.19
CA LEU A 156 -8.51 -5.57 12.98
C LEU A 156 -9.83 -4.85 12.66
N LEU A 157 -9.82 -3.52 12.55
CA LEU A 157 -11.01 -2.76 12.16
C LEU A 157 -11.48 -3.15 10.75
N MET A 158 -10.59 -3.23 9.77
CA MET A 158 -10.93 -3.65 8.40
C MET A 158 -11.46 -5.09 8.36
N SER A 159 -10.97 -5.98 9.22
CA SER A 159 -11.46 -7.36 9.33
C SER A 159 -12.92 -7.46 9.81
N GLN A 160 -13.38 -6.52 10.64
CA GLN A 160 -14.78 -6.45 11.08
C GLN A 160 -15.74 -6.17 9.91
N PHE A 161 -15.28 -5.50 8.86
CA PHE A 161 -16.00 -5.29 7.61
C PHE A 161 -15.81 -6.43 6.61
N LYS A 162 -15.22 -7.55 7.07
CA LYS A 162 -14.96 -8.76 6.26
C LYS A 162 -14.12 -8.46 5.01
N CYS A 163 -13.21 -7.49 5.12
CA CYS A 163 -12.32 -7.20 4.02
C CYS A 163 -11.47 -8.44 3.68
N ARG A 164 -11.43 -8.78 2.42
CA ARG A 164 -10.54 -9.81 1.88
C ARG A 164 -9.12 -9.30 1.80
N GLU A 165 -8.98 -8.08 1.30
CA GLU A 165 -7.72 -7.37 1.18
C GLU A 165 -7.89 -5.93 1.66
N ALA A 166 -6.85 -5.37 2.25
CA ALA A 166 -6.86 -3.98 2.69
C ALA A 166 -5.44 -3.38 2.67
N LEU A 167 -5.41 -2.09 2.33
CA LEU A 167 -4.23 -1.28 2.15
C LEU A 167 -4.32 -0.04 3.04
N ASN A 168 -3.27 0.21 3.83
CA ASN A 168 -3.10 1.49 4.51
C ASN A 168 -2.75 2.56 3.48
N LEU A 169 -3.41 3.69 3.54
CA LEU A 169 -3.15 4.87 2.72
C LEU A 169 -2.29 5.89 3.49
N ASP A 170 -2.07 7.06 2.91
CA ASP A 170 -1.45 8.17 3.64
C ASP A 170 -2.27 8.51 4.88
N GLY A 171 -1.58 8.84 5.95
CA GLY A 171 -2.15 9.03 7.27
C GLY A 171 -1.77 10.37 7.90
N GLY A 172 -1.88 10.46 9.20
CA GLY A 172 -1.56 11.69 9.93
C GLY A 172 -2.47 12.85 9.53
N GLY A 173 -1.89 13.97 9.11
CA GLY A 173 -2.64 15.15 8.66
C GLY A 173 -3.42 14.97 7.35
N SER A 174 -3.15 13.89 6.59
CA SER A 174 -3.87 13.53 5.35
C SER A 174 -5.10 12.66 5.60
N SER A 175 -5.37 12.26 6.85
CA SER A 175 -6.52 11.43 7.20
C SER A 175 -7.79 12.27 7.22
N ALA A 176 -8.51 12.31 6.11
CA ALA A 176 -9.79 12.99 5.96
C ALA A 176 -10.72 12.24 5.00
N LEU A 177 -12.01 12.30 5.28
CA LEU A 177 -13.06 11.82 4.38
C LEU A 177 -14.13 12.94 4.30
N PHE A 178 -14.39 13.39 3.08
CA PHE A 178 -15.36 14.45 2.78
C PHE A 178 -16.58 13.90 2.04
#